data_60677e9ea7ba00119ab516d8a29d286d
#
_entry.id   60677e9ea7ba00119ab516d8a29d286d
#
_cell.length_a   1.000
_cell.length_b   1.000
_cell.length_c   1.000
_cell.angle_alpha   90.00
_cell.angle_beta   90.00
_cell.angle_gamma   90.00
#
_symmetry.space_group_name_H-M   'P 1'
#
loop_
_entity.id
_entity.type
_entity.pdbx_description
1 polymer ?
#
loop_
_entity_poly.entity_id
_entity_poly.type
_entity_poly.pdbx_seq_one_letter_code
_entity_poly.pdbx_strand_id
1 'polypeptide(L)'
;SQNNTTKGGFIKDKSARERYVASAEKAGTEADDIQRKIDILTSVGDEIKNLLTEETREYSYMLKKEIQNLIDLMLTSKREVQLSEDFQLQVKDSYGDESKSEGQFAVISFAYIGGILKVLKSYKKLADKEYPLILDGPFSKLDDEQKRNVATIIPQYAPQVIIFSKDPLKDFIDERYMGKTWTIKSNEEKNNAIVEEGDLWN
;
A
#
# COMPACT_ATOMS: atom_id res chain seq x y z
N SER A 1 -47.56 -46.92 -57.90
CA SER A 1 -46.53 -45.83 -58.01
C SER A 1 -46.67 -44.75 -56.90
N GLN A 2 -47.87 -44.44 -56.41
CA GLN A 2 -48.07 -43.38 -55.36
C GLN A 2 -47.57 -43.79 -53.97
N ASN A 3 -47.53 -45.05 -53.60
CA ASN A 3 -47.07 -45.49 -52.27
C ASN A 3 -45.54 -45.35 -52.03
N ASN A 4 -44.73 -45.36 -53.09
CA ASN A 4 -43.28 -45.23 -52.96
C ASN A 4 -42.83 -43.80 -52.80
N THR A 5 -43.56 -42.80 -53.34
CA THR A 5 -43.28 -41.40 -53.22
C THR A 5 -43.61 -40.88 -51.80
N THR A 6 -44.72 -41.34 -51.22
CA THR A 6 -45.12 -40.99 -49.84
C THR A 6 -44.18 -41.61 -48.81
N LYS A 7 -43.70 -42.82 -48.98
CA LYS A 7 -42.73 -43.50 -48.12
C LYS A 7 -41.35 -42.82 -48.13
N GLY A 8 -40.88 -42.35 -49.31
CA GLY A 8 -39.66 -41.60 -49.48
C GLY A 8 -39.73 -40.24 -48.81
N GLY A 9 -40.91 -39.60 -48.83
CA GLY A 9 -41.12 -38.31 -48.12
C GLY A 9 -41.02 -38.44 -46.60
N PHE A 10 -41.67 -39.46 -46.04
CA PHE A 10 -41.62 -39.73 -44.60
C PHE A 10 -40.25 -40.12 -44.09
N ILE A 11 -39.44 -40.84 -44.88
CA ILE A 11 -38.05 -41.20 -44.52
C ILE A 11 -37.16 -39.93 -44.50
N LYS A 12 -37.32 -39.04 -45.47
CA LYS A 12 -36.58 -37.76 -45.50
C LYS A 12 -36.96 -36.85 -44.31
N ASP A 13 -38.23 -36.75 -43.99
CA ASP A 13 -38.73 -35.97 -42.88
C ASP A 13 -38.25 -36.51 -41.51
N LYS A 14 -38.28 -37.83 -41.35
CA LYS A 14 -37.71 -38.51 -40.17
C LYS A 14 -36.22 -38.25 -40.01
N SER A 15 -35.43 -38.40 -41.08
CA SER A 15 -33.99 -38.16 -41.00
C SER A 15 -33.64 -36.69 -40.74
N ALA A 16 -34.44 -35.74 -41.23
CA ALA A 16 -34.30 -34.33 -40.93
C ALA A 16 -34.57 -34.00 -39.46
N ARG A 17 -35.62 -34.57 -38.88
CA ARG A 17 -35.94 -34.43 -37.46
C ARG A 17 -34.89 -35.07 -36.56
N GLU A 18 -34.38 -36.26 -36.89
CA GLU A 18 -33.30 -36.92 -36.16
C GLU A 18 -32.01 -36.07 -36.13
N ARG A 19 -31.64 -35.43 -37.26
CA ARG A 19 -30.51 -34.48 -37.34
C ARG A 19 -30.75 -33.24 -36.49
N TYR A 20 -31.97 -32.73 -36.48
CA TYR A 20 -32.32 -31.56 -35.67
C TYR A 20 -32.22 -31.88 -34.17
N VAL A 21 -32.76 -33.03 -33.74
CA VAL A 21 -32.65 -33.48 -32.36
C VAL A 21 -31.18 -33.67 -31.95
N ALA A 22 -30.38 -34.34 -32.74
CA ALA A 22 -28.98 -34.56 -32.45
C ALA A 22 -28.18 -33.23 -32.38
N SER A 23 -28.51 -32.25 -33.24
CA SER A 23 -27.88 -30.92 -33.18
C SER A 23 -28.30 -30.14 -31.94
N ALA A 24 -29.58 -30.25 -31.53
CA ALA A 24 -30.08 -29.60 -30.31
C ALA A 24 -29.47 -30.21 -29.04
N GLU A 25 -29.36 -31.56 -28.98
CA GLU A 25 -28.69 -32.26 -27.87
C GLU A 25 -27.21 -31.87 -27.77
N LYS A 26 -26.49 -31.77 -28.89
CA LYS A 26 -25.09 -31.32 -28.91
C LYS A 26 -24.96 -29.87 -28.45
N ALA A 27 -25.85 -28.98 -28.90
CA ALA A 27 -25.84 -27.58 -28.45
C ALA A 27 -26.16 -27.46 -26.94
N GLY A 28 -27.05 -28.33 -26.40
CA GLY A 28 -27.33 -28.41 -24.98
C GLY A 28 -26.12 -28.83 -24.16
N THR A 29 -25.40 -29.87 -24.60
CA THR A 29 -24.17 -30.31 -23.89
C THR A 29 -23.03 -29.27 -23.94
N GLU A 30 -22.88 -28.55 -25.06
CA GLU A 30 -21.91 -27.47 -25.16
C GLU A 30 -22.28 -26.27 -24.24
N ALA A 31 -23.57 -25.95 -24.14
CA ALA A 31 -24.06 -24.90 -23.25
C ALA A 31 -23.84 -25.25 -21.78
N ASP A 32 -24.11 -26.50 -21.40
CA ASP A 32 -23.87 -26.99 -20.02
C ASP A 32 -22.38 -26.97 -19.65
N ASP A 33 -21.48 -27.30 -20.58
CA ASP A 33 -20.04 -27.24 -20.37
C ASP A 33 -19.57 -25.81 -20.20
N ILE A 34 -20.07 -24.86 -20.98
CA ILE A 34 -19.79 -23.44 -20.85
C ILE A 34 -20.30 -22.93 -19.50
N GLN A 35 -21.53 -23.26 -19.11
CA GLN A 35 -22.09 -22.85 -17.83
C GLN A 35 -21.23 -23.34 -16.66
N ARG A 36 -20.81 -24.62 -16.69
CA ARG A 36 -19.92 -25.17 -15.67
C ARG A 36 -18.58 -24.41 -15.57
N LYS A 37 -18.00 -24.02 -16.70
CA LYS A 37 -16.77 -23.21 -16.73
C LYS A 37 -16.99 -21.83 -16.13
N ILE A 38 -18.13 -21.20 -16.41
CA ILE A 38 -18.50 -19.90 -15.82
C ILE A 38 -18.65 -20.05 -14.30
N ASP A 39 -19.33 -21.09 -13.83
CA ASP A 39 -19.55 -21.32 -12.40
C ASP A 39 -18.22 -21.53 -11.65
N ILE A 40 -17.28 -22.29 -12.23
CA ILE A 40 -15.94 -22.49 -11.67
C ILE A 40 -15.18 -21.15 -11.61
N LEU A 41 -15.15 -20.39 -12.71
CA LEU A 41 -14.44 -19.12 -12.75
C LEU A 41 -15.03 -18.10 -11.77
N THR A 42 -16.35 -18.06 -11.63
CA THR A 42 -17.02 -17.22 -10.66
C THR A 42 -16.64 -17.62 -9.23
N SER A 43 -16.69 -18.91 -8.91
CA SER A 43 -16.31 -19.43 -7.58
C SER A 43 -14.85 -19.11 -7.24
N VAL A 44 -13.92 -19.27 -8.19
CA VAL A 44 -12.50 -18.91 -8.00
C VAL A 44 -12.34 -17.42 -7.82
N GLY A 45 -13.06 -16.61 -8.60
CA GLY A 45 -13.05 -15.15 -8.48
C GLY A 45 -13.54 -14.68 -7.11
N ASP A 46 -14.62 -15.26 -6.61
CA ASP A 46 -15.16 -14.95 -5.29
C ASP A 46 -14.20 -15.36 -4.17
N GLU A 47 -13.54 -16.50 -4.27
CA GLU A 47 -12.55 -16.94 -3.30
C GLU A 47 -11.33 -16.00 -3.26
N ILE A 48 -10.80 -15.62 -4.42
CA ILE A 48 -9.70 -14.64 -4.51
C ILE A 48 -10.11 -13.31 -3.87
N LYS A 49 -11.33 -12.84 -4.13
CA LYS A 49 -11.84 -11.60 -3.55
C LYS A 49 -11.96 -11.68 -2.03
N ASN A 50 -12.43 -12.80 -1.51
CA ASN A 50 -12.53 -13.02 -0.06
C ASN A 50 -11.14 -13.01 0.60
N LEU A 51 -10.16 -13.74 0.02
CA LEU A 51 -8.78 -13.74 0.51
C LEU A 51 -8.17 -12.35 0.51
N LEU A 52 -8.33 -11.59 -0.58
CA LEU A 52 -7.84 -10.21 -0.65
C LEU A 52 -8.50 -9.31 0.40
N THR A 53 -9.78 -9.48 0.66
CA THR A 53 -10.51 -8.69 1.65
C THR A 53 -10.01 -9.00 3.07
N GLU A 54 -9.80 -10.27 3.40
CA GLU A 54 -9.27 -10.69 4.69
C GLU A 54 -7.85 -10.19 4.91
N GLU A 55 -6.95 -10.38 3.94
CA GLU A 55 -5.58 -9.86 4.02
C GLU A 55 -5.56 -8.33 4.15
N THR A 56 -6.36 -7.62 3.35
CA THR A 56 -6.44 -6.15 3.42
C THR A 56 -6.88 -5.68 4.80
N ARG A 57 -7.86 -6.36 5.41
CA ARG A 57 -8.34 -6.03 6.76
C ARG A 57 -7.27 -6.27 7.82
N GLU A 58 -6.54 -7.36 7.72
CA GLU A 58 -5.44 -7.68 8.65
C GLU A 58 -4.34 -6.63 8.57
N TYR A 59 -3.86 -6.31 7.35
CA TYR A 59 -2.82 -5.29 7.17
C TYR A 59 -3.30 -3.88 7.54
N SER A 60 -4.54 -3.52 7.28
CA SER A 60 -5.10 -2.25 7.71
C SER A 60 -5.12 -2.14 9.24
N TYR A 61 -5.52 -3.21 9.94
CA TYR A 61 -5.50 -3.24 11.40
C TYR A 61 -4.08 -3.12 11.96
N MET A 62 -3.11 -3.86 11.41
CA MET A 62 -1.70 -3.78 11.82
C MET A 62 -1.14 -2.38 11.59
N LEU A 63 -1.40 -1.81 10.42
CA LEU A 63 -0.94 -0.47 10.06
C LEU A 63 -1.54 0.60 10.97
N LYS A 64 -2.85 0.54 11.22
CA LYS A 64 -3.52 1.45 12.18
C LYS A 64 -2.84 1.40 13.54
N LYS A 65 -2.58 0.20 14.06
CA LYS A 65 -1.94 0.02 15.37
C LYS A 65 -0.54 0.62 15.41
N GLU A 66 0.28 0.38 14.37
CA GLU A 66 1.64 0.92 14.31
C GLU A 66 1.64 2.45 14.16
N ILE A 67 0.73 3.01 13.36
CA ILE A 67 0.59 4.46 13.24
C ILE A 67 0.18 5.08 14.59
N GLN A 68 -0.78 4.49 15.30
CA GLN A 68 -1.20 4.96 16.61
C GLN A 68 -0.04 4.96 17.60
N ASN A 69 0.72 3.88 17.68
CA ASN A 69 1.90 3.78 18.54
C ASN A 69 2.93 4.87 18.22
N LEU A 70 3.18 5.13 16.94
CA LEU A 70 4.14 6.15 16.51
C LEU A 70 3.65 7.57 16.79
N ILE A 71 2.36 7.84 16.60
CA ILE A 71 1.75 9.13 16.95
C ILE A 71 1.85 9.38 18.45
N ASP A 72 1.54 8.37 19.28
CA ASP A 72 1.62 8.48 20.75
C ASP A 72 3.06 8.71 21.25
N LEU A 73 4.07 8.28 20.50
CA LEU A 73 5.48 8.54 20.81
C LEU A 73 5.98 9.91 20.33
N MET A 74 5.42 10.44 19.25
CA MET A 74 5.91 11.65 18.61
C MET A 74 5.11 12.91 18.95
N LEU A 75 3.81 12.78 19.28
CA LEU A 75 2.96 13.89 19.68
C LEU A 75 2.73 13.88 21.18
N THR A 76 2.74 15.06 21.78
CA THR A 76 2.40 15.26 23.19
C THR A 76 0.89 15.29 23.43
N SER A 77 0.10 15.67 22.42
CA SER A 77 -1.35 15.68 22.47
C SER A 77 -1.92 14.33 22.04
N LYS A 78 -2.88 13.81 22.82
CA LYS A 78 -3.57 12.57 22.45
C LYS A 78 -4.34 12.74 21.14
N ARG A 79 -4.12 11.83 20.24
CA ARG A 79 -4.80 11.74 18.95
C ARG A 79 -5.27 10.31 18.70
N GLU A 80 -6.44 10.18 18.11
CA GLU A 80 -7.00 8.89 17.70
C GLU A 80 -6.83 8.69 16.20
N VAL A 81 -6.26 7.55 15.84
CA VAL A 81 -6.06 7.13 14.46
C VAL A 81 -7.25 6.33 13.98
N GLN A 82 -7.80 6.73 12.86
CA GLN A 82 -8.77 5.96 12.09
C GLN A 82 -8.16 5.66 10.71
N LEU A 83 -8.23 4.41 10.29
CA LEU A 83 -7.74 3.96 9.00
C LEU A 83 -8.85 3.18 8.31
N SER A 84 -9.23 3.61 7.12
CA SER A 84 -10.24 2.92 6.32
C SER A 84 -9.66 1.67 5.63
N GLU A 85 -10.52 0.83 5.07
CA GLU A 85 -10.09 -0.38 4.34
C GLU A 85 -9.29 -0.05 3.06
N ASP A 86 -9.47 1.14 2.49
CA ASP A 86 -8.68 1.68 1.38
C ASP A 86 -7.46 2.50 1.83
N PHE A 87 -7.02 2.31 3.08
CA PHE A 87 -5.84 2.91 3.70
C PHE A 87 -5.87 4.44 3.81
N GLN A 88 -7.04 5.07 3.80
CA GLN A 88 -7.15 6.50 4.06
C GLN A 88 -7.05 6.77 5.56
N LEU A 89 -6.10 7.63 5.92
CA LEU A 89 -5.79 7.98 7.30
C LEU A 89 -6.57 9.23 7.73
N GLN A 90 -7.28 9.10 8.85
CA GLN A 90 -7.85 10.21 9.60
C GLN A 90 -7.27 10.21 11.01
N VAL A 91 -6.93 11.38 11.51
CA VAL A 91 -6.40 11.55 12.87
C VAL A 91 -7.19 12.65 13.56
N LYS A 92 -7.85 12.30 14.66
CA LYS A 92 -8.75 13.17 15.42
C LYS A 92 -8.20 13.44 16.81
N ASP A 93 -8.52 14.59 17.37
CA ASP A 93 -8.29 14.86 18.78
C ASP A 93 -9.37 14.23 19.68
N SER A 94 -9.26 14.46 20.99
CA SER A 94 -10.22 13.94 21.98
C SER A 94 -11.63 14.49 21.82
N TYR A 95 -11.81 15.55 21.05
CA TYR A 95 -13.10 16.18 20.75
C TYR A 95 -13.63 15.80 19.37
N GLY A 96 -12.89 14.99 18.61
CA GLY A 96 -13.26 14.57 17.27
C GLY A 96 -12.87 15.58 16.19
N ASP A 97 -12.12 16.63 16.52
CA ASP A 97 -11.62 17.61 15.56
C ASP A 97 -10.43 17.06 14.76
N GLU A 98 -10.48 17.25 13.46
CA GLU A 98 -9.44 16.87 12.52
C GLU A 98 -8.45 18.00 12.24
N SER A 99 -8.62 19.18 12.81
CA SER A 99 -7.71 20.29 12.59
C SER A 99 -6.30 19.98 13.09
N LYS A 100 -5.31 20.32 12.29
CA LYS A 100 -3.90 19.99 12.52
C LYS A 100 -3.04 21.21 12.20
N SER A 101 -2.05 21.48 13.06
CA SER A 101 -0.98 22.38 12.70
C SER A 101 -0.08 21.75 11.62
N GLU A 102 0.70 22.56 10.92
CA GLU A 102 1.68 22.06 9.93
C GLU A 102 2.66 21.05 10.56
N GLY A 103 3.12 21.30 11.79
CA GLY A 103 3.97 20.37 12.53
C GLY A 103 3.29 19.06 12.85
N GLN A 104 2.04 19.09 13.31
CA GLN A 104 1.26 17.87 13.57
C GLN A 104 1.04 17.07 12.28
N PHE A 105 0.77 17.73 11.16
CA PHE A 105 0.65 17.06 9.87
C PHE A 105 1.96 16.36 9.47
N ALA A 106 3.10 17.02 9.67
CA ALA A 106 4.40 16.41 9.40
C ALA A 106 4.65 15.18 10.27
N VAL A 107 4.38 15.26 11.59
CA VAL A 107 4.50 14.11 12.51
C VAL A 107 3.59 12.95 12.09
N ILE A 108 2.34 13.23 11.71
CA ILE A 108 1.40 12.21 11.23
C ILE A 108 1.94 11.53 9.96
N SER A 109 2.55 12.30 9.05
CA SER A 109 3.17 11.75 7.84
C SER A 109 4.34 10.82 8.18
N PHE A 110 5.18 11.18 9.16
CA PHE A 110 6.24 10.29 9.66
C PHE A 110 5.68 9.01 10.28
N ALA A 111 4.62 9.13 11.07
CA ALA A 111 3.97 7.97 11.69
C ALA A 111 3.39 7.03 10.62
N TYR A 112 2.81 7.58 9.57
CA TYR A 112 2.26 6.79 8.47
C TYR A 112 3.36 6.04 7.71
N ILE A 113 4.44 6.73 7.31
CA ILE A 113 5.59 6.12 6.64
C ILE A 113 6.23 5.05 7.53
N GLY A 114 6.48 5.38 8.80
CA GLY A 114 7.06 4.43 9.76
C GLY A 114 6.18 3.21 9.99
N GLY A 115 4.88 3.40 10.08
CA GLY A 115 3.89 2.32 10.17
C GLY A 115 3.95 1.39 8.96
N ILE A 116 3.97 1.93 7.74
CA ILE A 116 4.13 1.15 6.51
C ILE A 116 5.44 0.33 6.55
N LEU A 117 6.56 0.96 6.88
CA LEU A 117 7.85 0.28 6.92
C LEU A 117 7.88 -0.86 7.96
N LYS A 118 7.25 -0.67 9.12
CA LYS A 118 7.12 -1.72 10.13
C LYS A 118 6.24 -2.88 9.66
N VAL A 119 5.10 -2.59 9.05
CA VAL A 119 4.21 -3.63 8.50
C VAL A 119 4.90 -4.39 7.37
N LEU A 120 5.63 -3.73 6.47
CA LEU A 120 6.40 -4.38 5.41
C LEU A 120 7.45 -5.35 5.97
N LYS A 121 8.12 -5.00 7.07
CA LYS A 121 9.07 -5.90 7.75
C LYS A 121 8.40 -7.14 8.36
N SER A 122 7.13 -7.07 8.72
CA SER A 122 6.38 -8.23 9.22
C SER A 122 5.93 -9.19 8.10
N TYR A 123 5.92 -8.74 6.85
CA TYR A 123 5.55 -9.55 5.72
C TYR A 123 6.70 -10.44 5.27
N LYS A 124 6.58 -11.76 5.41
CA LYS A 124 7.65 -12.75 5.18
C LYS A 124 8.41 -12.59 3.86
N LYS A 125 7.74 -12.20 2.77
CA LYS A 125 8.36 -12.02 1.44
C LYS A 125 9.19 -10.74 1.33
N LEU A 126 9.00 -9.79 2.24
CA LEU A 126 9.65 -8.47 2.24
C LEU A 126 10.51 -8.23 3.48
N ALA A 127 10.46 -9.14 4.47
CA ALA A 127 11.17 -9.01 5.74
C ALA A 127 12.70 -8.85 5.56
N ASP A 128 13.26 -9.53 4.56
CA ASP A 128 14.71 -9.50 4.26
C ASP A 128 15.10 -8.35 3.30
N LYS A 129 14.13 -7.55 2.86
CA LYS A 129 14.41 -6.41 1.99
C LYS A 129 14.69 -5.16 2.81
N GLU A 130 15.83 -4.58 2.57
CA GLU A 130 16.25 -3.32 3.17
C GLU A 130 15.94 -2.16 2.22
N TYR A 131 15.14 -1.21 2.71
CA TYR A 131 14.79 -0.01 1.95
C TYR A 131 15.45 1.19 2.64
N PRO A 132 16.26 1.98 1.92
CA PRO A 132 16.76 3.25 2.44
C PRO A 132 15.61 4.25 2.52
N LEU A 133 15.61 5.08 3.55
CA LEU A 133 14.67 6.18 3.71
C LEU A 133 15.38 7.49 3.37
N ILE A 134 14.84 8.24 2.42
CA ILE A 134 15.36 9.54 2.01
C ILE A 134 14.35 10.61 2.42
N LEU A 135 14.79 11.59 3.20
CA LEU A 135 13.97 12.66 3.76
C LEU A 135 14.53 14.02 3.32
N ASP A 136 13.68 14.85 2.72
CA ASP A 136 14.02 16.21 2.35
C ASP A 136 13.30 17.21 3.26
N GLY A 137 14.08 17.99 4.01
CA GLY A 137 13.58 19.00 4.95
C GLY A 137 12.65 18.48 6.04
N PRO A 138 12.88 17.28 6.64
CA PRO A 138 11.89 16.60 7.47
C PRO A 138 11.53 17.38 8.74
N PHE A 139 12.41 18.25 9.23
CA PHE A 139 12.24 18.97 10.49
C PHE A 139 11.74 20.41 10.32
N SER A 140 11.60 20.90 9.08
CA SER A 140 11.35 22.32 8.78
C SER A 140 10.03 22.87 9.34
N LYS A 141 9.06 22.03 9.63
CA LYS A 141 7.73 22.40 10.14
C LYS A 141 7.49 21.97 11.60
N LEU A 142 8.46 21.33 12.22
CA LEU A 142 8.38 20.81 13.58
C LEU A 142 8.89 21.85 14.59
N ASP A 143 8.24 21.90 15.75
CA ASP A 143 8.82 22.56 16.92
C ASP A 143 9.94 21.71 17.53
N ASP A 144 10.69 22.27 18.50
CA ASP A 144 11.87 21.62 19.05
C ASP A 144 11.57 20.32 19.81
N GLU A 145 10.39 20.20 20.41
CA GLU A 145 9.98 18.97 21.08
C GLU A 145 9.62 17.88 20.06
N GLN A 146 8.86 18.24 19.04
CA GLN A 146 8.54 17.34 17.93
C GLN A 146 9.80 16.90 17.18
N LYS A 147 10.77 17.81 16.93
CA LYS A 147 12.06 17.48 16.32
C LYS A 147 12.78 16.39 17.10
N ARG A 148 12.89 16.54 18.40
CA ARG A 148 13.54 15.53 19.28
C ARG A 148 12.82 14.20 19.24
N ASN A 149 11.50 14.20 19.37
CA ASN A 149 10.69 12.99 19.35
C ASN A 149 10.83 12.25 18.02
N VAL A 150 10.68 12.94 16.90
CA VAL A 150 10.80 12.38 15.55
C VAL A 150 12.22 11.88 15.30
N ALA A 151 13.25 12.66 15.67
CA ALA A 151 14.66 12.31 15.47
C ALA A 151 15.06 11.03 16.21
N THR A 152 14.46 10.76 17.37
CA THR A 152 14.69 9.53 18.15
C THR A 152 14.14 8.30 17.46
N ILE A 153 13.09 8.45 16.66
CA ILE A 153 12.34 7.34 16.05
C ILE A 153 12.79 7.04 14.62
N ILE A 154 13.14 8.06 13.83
CA ILE A 154 13.55 7.93 12.43
C ILE A 154 14.63 6.85 12.22
N PRO A 155 15.71 6.74 13.04
CA PRO A 155 16.73 5.72 12.86
C PRO A 155 16.22 4.28 12.94
N GLN A 156 15.03 4.08 13.52
CA GLN A 156 14.42 2.75 13.67
C GLN A 156 13.60 2.32 12.43
N TYR A 157 13.35 3.25 11.50
CA TYR A 157 12.51 2.97 10.33
C TYR A 157 13.23 2.16 9.28
N ALA A 158 14.50 2.45 9.03
CA ALA A 158 15.27 1.86 7.98
C ALA A 158 16.73 1.64 8.41
N PRO A 159 17.45 0.67 7.82
CA PRO A 159 18.87 0.43 8.11
C PRO A 159 19.75 1.58 7.62
N GLN A 160 19.27 2.36 6.66
CA GLN A 160 19.92 3.58 6.18
C GLN A 160 18.89 4.68 6.03
N VAL A 161 19.20 5.83 6.65
CA VAL A 161 18.40 7.06 6.52
C VAL A 161 19.28 8.16 5.99
N ILE A 162 18.85 8.83 4.92
CA ILE A 162 19.52 9.99 4.31
C ILE A 162 18.62 11.20 4.54
N ILE A 163 19.14 12.21 5.20
CA ILE A 163 18.39 13.42 5.54
C ILE A 163 19.04 14.63 4.87
N PHE A 164 18.26 15.33 4.05
CA PHE A 164 18.61 16.67 3.58
C PHE A 164 17.98 17.70 4.52
N SER A 165 18.77 18.54 5.16
CA SER A 165 18.27 19.54 6.11
C SER A 165 19.07 20.83 6.02
N LYS A 166 18.38 21.95 6.24
CA LYS A 166 18.99 23.26 6.49
C LYS A 166 19.25 23.48 7.98
N ASP A 167 18.54 22.75 8.84
CA ASP A 167 18.67 22.86 10.28
C ASP A 167 19.86 22.02 10.78
N PRO A 168 20.58 22.48 11.80
CA PRO A 168 21.62 21.69 12.45
C PRO A 168 20.98 20.50 13.16
N LEU A 169 21.34 19.29 12.76
CA LEU A 169 20.74 18.05 13.28
C LEU A 169 21.37 17.58 14.59
N LYS A 170 22.56 18.09 14.94
CA LYS A 170 23.30 17.71 16.14
C LYS A 170 22.54 17.89 17.46
N ASP A 171 21.61 18.83 17.49
CA ASP A 171 20.84 19.14 18.69
C ASP A 171 19.63 18.19 18.88
N PHE A 172 19.32 17.37 17.88
CA PHE A 172 18.12 16.54 17.85
C PHE A 172 18.42 15.05 17.64
N ILE A 173 19.44 14.70 16.85
CA ILE A 173 19.79 13.31 16.53
C ILE A 173 20.94 12.87 17.43
N ASP A 174 20.79 11.72 18.06
CA ASP A 174 21.85 11.12 18.86
C ASP A 174 23.04 10.73 17.95
N GLU A 175 24.25 11.15 18.33
CA GLU A 175 25.50 10.90 17.60
C GLU A 175 25.70 9.44 17.24
N ARG A 176 25.22 8.50 18.07
CA ARG A 176 25.29 7.05 17.82
C ARG A 176 24.59 6.59 16.56
N TYR A 177 23.61 7.37 16.06
CA TYR A 177 22.88 7.10 14.84
C TYR A 177 23.41 7.87 13.64
N MET A 178 24.38 8.79 13.86
CA MET A 178 24.96 9.58 12.77
C MET A 178 26.06 8.76 12.08
N GLY A 179 25.89 8.62 10.77
CA GLY A 179 26.92 8.08 9.89
C GLY A 179 27.81 9.19 9.35
N LYS A 180 27.75 9.39 8.04
CA LYS A 180 28.51 10.45 7.36
C LYS A 180 27.66 11.70 7.17
N THR A 181 28.32 12.85 7.24
CA THR A 181 27.70 14.14 6.97
C THR A 181 28.37 14.82 5.78
N TRP A 182 27.57 15.52 4.98
CA TRP A 182 28.03 16.30 3.84
C TRP A 182 27.41 17.68 3.88
N THR A 183 28.21 18.67 3.54
CA THR A 183 27.76 20.05 3.35
C THR A 183 27.68 20.37 1.87
N ILE A 184 26.53 20.90 1.44
CA ILE A 184 26.33 21.40 0.09
C ILE A 184 26.54 22.90 0.10
N LYS A 185 27.60 23.37 -0.56
CA LYS A 185 27.93 24.80 -0.74
C LYS A 185 27.52 25.22 -2.15
N SER A 186 26.52 26.08 -2.28
CA SER A 186 26.16 26.68 -3.55
C SER A 186 27.06 27.87 -3.89
N ASN A 187 27.43 27.97 -5.15
CA ASN A 187 28.11 29.13 -5.69
C ASN A 187 27.22 29.76 -6.77
N GLU A 188 26.54 30.85 -6.41
CA GLU A 188 25.58 31.53 -7.30
C GLU A 188 26.27 32.14 -8.53
N GLU A 189 27.49 32.66 -8.39
CA GLU A 189 28.24 33.28 -9.52
C GLU A 189 28.59 32.25 -10.60
N LYS A 190 28.91 31.03 -10.19
CA LYS A 190 29.29 29.92 -11.09
C LYS A 190 28.12 28.99 -11.45
N ASN A 191 26.96 29.23 -10.87
CA ASN A 191 25.78 28.37 -11.02
C ASN A 191 26.11 26.87 -10.82
N ASN A 192 26.90 26.58 -9.78
CA ASN A 192 27.27 25.21 -9.39
C ASN A 192 27.17 25.02 -7.88
N ALA A 193 27.22 23.78 -7.45
CA ALA A 193 27.29 23.39 -6.04
C ALA A 193 28.43 22.38 -5.84
N ILE A 194 29.09 22.50 -4.71
CA ILE A 194 30.16 21.61 -4.27
C ILE A 194 29.65 20.85 -3.06
N VAL A 195 29.87 19.53 -3.04
CA VAL A 195 29.57 18.66 -1.92
C VAL A 195 30.89 18.32 -1.23
N GLU A 196 30.99 18.69 0.04
CA GLU A 196 32.17 18.40 0.87
C GLU A 196 31.75 17.47 2.00
N GLU A 197 32.55 16.43 2.29
CA GLU A 197 32.41 15.65 3.50
C GLU A 197 32.75 16.57 4.67
N GLY A 198 31.82 16.78 5.58
CA GLY A 198 31.93 17.72 6.67
C GLY A 198 31.61 17.08 7.99
N ASP A 199 32.27 17.56 9.01
CA ASP A 199 31.92 17.30 10.39
C ASP A 199 30.98 18.41 10.87
N LEU A 200 29.67 18.12 10.93
CA LEU A 200 28.69 19.10 11.45
C LEU A 200 28.86 19.34 12.97
N TRP A 201 29.76 18.62 13.63
CA TRP A 201 29.96 18.63 15.08
C TRP A 201 31.09 19.57 15.53
N ASN A 202 31.88 20.13 14.58
CA ASN A 202 32.94 21.08 14.84
C ASN A 202 32.56 22.54 14.60
#